data_991dde56e00f9e0a9bbd72c4c473169c
#
_entry.id   991dde56e00f9e0a9bbd72c4c473169c
#
_cell.length_a   1.000
_cell.length_b   1.000
_cell.length_c   1.000
_cell.angle_alpha   90.00
_cell.angle_beta   90.00
_cell.angle_gamma   90.00
#
_symmetry.space_group_name_H-M   'P 1'
#
loop_
_entity.id
_entity.type
_entity.pdbx_description
1 polymer ?
#
loop_
_entity_poly.entity_id
_entity_poly.type
_entity_poly.pdbx_seq_one_letter_code
_entity_poly.pdbx_strand_id
1 'polypeptide(L)'
;MSADAAALWVRFEHAGATGFGTLEGERVRVCEGGMFGAAVPTDRMLQRADVRLLMPVQPTKVIALWNNFHALGAKLNLPVPAEPLYLIKSPNSFLGPHETIRKPAC
;
A
#
# COMPACT_ATOMS: atom_id res chain seq x y z
N MET A 1 5.73 -28.66 6.72
CA MET A 1 4.65 -27.72 6.27
C MET A 1 5.33 -26.45 5.81
N SER A 2 5.29 -26.16 4.50
CA SER A 2 5.69 -24.82 4.05
C SER A 2 4.62 -23.86 4.53
N ALA A 3 5.02 -22.86 5.32
CA ALA A 3 4.15 -21.71 5.54
C ALA A 3 3.85 -21.15 4.15
N ASP A 4 2.58 -21.09 3.77
CA ASP A 4 2.17 -20.35 2.59
C ASP A 4 2.72 -18.94 2.73
N ALA A 5 3.71 -18.59 1.92
CA ALA A 5 4.23 -17.26 1.92
C ALA A 5 3.07 -16.33 1.55
N ALA A 6 2.78 -15.37 2.41
CA ALA A 6 1.72 -14.42 2.17
C ALA A 6 1.90 -13.76 0.79
N ALA A 7 0.86 -13.76 -0.03
CA ALA A 7 0.91 -13.14 -1.35
C ALA A 7 1.12 -11.64 -1.21
N LEU A 8 2.06 -11.09 -1.96
CA LEU A 8 2.30 -9.66 -2.03
C LEU A 8 1.47 -9.08 -3.17
N TRP A 9 0.41 -8.38 -2.83
CA TRP A 9 -0.47 -7.73 -3.79
C TRP A 9 0.09 -6.39 -4.24
N VAL A 10 0.04 -6.13 -5.53
CA VAL A 10 0.51 -4.89 -6.15
C VAL A 10 -0.52 -4.34 -7.11
N ARG A 11 -0.61 -3.02 -7.19
CA ARG A 11 -1.23 -2.30 -8.30
C ARG A 11 -0.14 -1.68 -9.14
N PHE A 12 -0.34 -1.66 -10.45
CA PHE A 12 0.68 -1.21 -11.37
C PHE A 12 0.06 -0.52 -12.60
N GLU A 13 0.91 0.24 -13.28
CA GLU A 13 0.67 0.75 -14.62
C GLU A 13 1.66 0.09 -15.57
N HIS A 14 1.13 -0.41 -16.67
CA HIS A 14 1.90 -1.01 -17.75
C HIS A 14 1.29 -0.62 -19.09
N ALA A 15 2.11 -0.07 -19.99
CA ALA A 15 1.67 0.35 -21.32
C ALA A 15 0.41 1.24 -21.30
N GLY A 16 0.33 2.17 -20.35
CA GLY A 16 -0.80 3.09 -20.22
C GLY A 16 -2.06 2.52 -19.58
N ALA A 17 -2.05 1.24 -19.19
CA ALA A 17 -3.17 0.59 -18.53
C ALA A 17 -2.85 0.27 -17.06
N THR A 18 -3.81 0.44 -16.18
CA THR A 18 -3.71 0.09 -14.77
C THR A 18 -4.20 -1.33 -14.55
N GLY A 19 -3.47 -2.09 -13.76
CA GLY A 19 -3.83 -3.45 -13.39
C GLY A 19 -3.41 -3.77 -11.95
N PHE A 20 -3.68 -4.99 -11.55
CA PHE A 20 -3.26 -5.50 -10.26
C PHE A 20 -2.86 -6.98 -10.37
N GLY A 21 -2.15 -7.45 -9.38
CA GLY A 21 -1.71 -8.82 -9.35
C GLY A 21 -0.86 -9.13 -8.13
N THR A 22 -0.13 -10.23 -8.21
CA THR A 22 0.76 -10.68 -7.15
C THR A 22 2.21 -10.62 -7.60
N LEU A 23 3.09 -10.21 -6.70
CA LEU A 23 4.52 -10.17 -6.94
C LEU A 23 5.12 -11.55 -6.67
N GLU A 24 5.74 -12.13 -7.68
CA GLU A 24 6.43 -13.43 -7.62
C GLU A 24 7.91 -13.21 -7.99
N GLY A 25 8.75 -12.94 -7.00
CA GLY A 25 10.15 -12.56 -7.25
C GLY A 25 10.23 -11.25 -8.04
N GLU A 26 10.88 -11.26 -9.17
CA GLU A 26 11.01 -10.11 -10.07
C GLU A 26 9.92 -10.03 -11.15
N ARG A 27 8.83 -10.75 -10.97
CA ARG A 27 7.71 -10.76 -11.91
C ARG A 27 6.39 -10.50 -11.21
N VAL A 28 5.47 -9.91 -11.95
CA VAL A 28 4.10 -9.67 -11.51
C VAL A 28 3.17 -10.60 -12.28
N ARG A 29 2.44 -11.45 -11.57
CA ARG A 29 1.35 -12.23 -12.15
C ARG A 29 0.11 -11.35 -12.22
N VAL A 30 -0.37 -11.08 -13.41
CA VAL A 30 -1.56 -10.25 -13.61
C VAL A 30 -2.80 -11.02 -13.18
N CYS A 31 -3.65 -10.35 -12.40
CA CYS A 31 -4.96 -10.88 -12.01
C CYS A 31 -6.07 -10.09 -12.69
N GLU A 32 -7.21 -10.74 -12.86
CA GLU A 32 -8.46 -10.14 -13.33
C GLU A 32 -9.49 -10.13 -12.21
N GLY A 33 -10.57 -9.36 -12.38
CA GLY A 33 -11.62 -9.22 -11.38
C GLY A 33 -11.33 -8.08 -10.41
N GLY A 34 -11.59 -8.30 -9.13
CA GLY A 34 -11.36 -7.31 -8.06
C GLY A 34 -10.40 -7.81 -7.02
N MET A 35 -9.43 -6.98 -6.63
CA MET A 35 -8.43 -7.35 -5.62
C MET A 35 -9.05 -7.81 -4.29
N PHE A 36 -10.16 -7.21 -3.88
CA PHE A 36 -10.86 -7.51 -2.62
C PHE A 36 -12.10 -8.39 -2.80
N GLY A 37 -12.28 -8.95 -3.98
CA GLY A 37 -13.41 -9.82 -4.29
C GLY A 37 -12.94 -11.09 -4.97
N ALA A 38 -13.43 -11.33 -6.16
CA ALA A 38 -13.05 -12.47 -6.97
C ALA A 38 -11.83 -12.15 -7.82
N ALA A 39 -10.64 -12.14 -7.22
CA ALA A 39 -9.39 -12.00 -7.95
C ALA A 39 -9.04 -13.33 -8.59
N VAL A 40 -8.83 -13.33 -9.92
CA VAL A 40 -8.50 -14.53 -10.70
C VAL A 40 -7.10 -14.35 -11.28
N PRO A 41 -6.12 -15.17 -10.87
CA PRO A 41 -4.80 -15.16 -11.48
C PRO A 41 -4.88 -15.56 -12.95
N THR A 42 -4.13 -14.88 -13.80
CA THR A 42 -4.00 -15.20 -15.23
C THR A 42 -2.64 -15.81 -15.53
N ASP A 43 -2.44 -16.29 -16.74
CA ASP A 43 -1.14 -16.77 -17.21
C ASP A 43 -0.19 -15.63 -17.60
N ARG A 44 -0.68 -14.39 -17.58
CA ARG A 44 0.11 -13.22 -17.97
C ARG A 44 1.08 -12.82 -16.84
N MET A 45 2.35 -12.80 -17.19
CA MET A 45 3.43 -12.36 -16.30
C MET A 45 4.08 -11.12 -16.90
N LEU A 46 4.36 -10.12 -16.04
CA LEU A 46 5.09 -8.92 -16.42
C LEU A 46 6.38 -8.86 -15.61
N GLN A 47 7.44 -8.32 -16.20
CA GLN A 47 8.66 -8.05 -15.44
C GLN A 47 8.42 -6.89 -14.48
N ARG A 48 8.91 -7.00 -13.27
CA ARG A 48 8.84 -5.94 -12.26
C ARG A 48 9.41 -4.61 -12.77
N ALA A 49 10.48 -4.68 -13.57
CA ALA A 49 11.13 -3.51 -14.14
C ALA A 49 10.31 -2.80 -15.24
N ASP A 50 9.34 -3.49 -15.85
CA ASP A 50 8.54 -2.95 -16.95
C ASP A 50 7.24 -2.29 -16.46
N VAL A 51 6.95 -2.36 -15.18
CA VAL A 51 5.75 -1.79 -14.59
C VAL A 51 6.10 -0.66 -13.63
N ARG A 52 5.22 0.33 -13.55
CA ARG A 52 5.27 1.35 -12.51
C ARG A 52 4.31 0.94 -11.39
N LEU A 53 4.84 0.69 -10.20
CA LEU A 53 4.00 0.39 -9.05
C LEU A 53 3.24 1.64 -8.62
N LEU A 54 1.97 1.44 -8.33
CA LEU A 54 1.06 2.45 -7.80
C LEU A 54 0.81 2.19 -6.32
N MET A 55 0.07 3.07 -5.67
CA MET A 55 -0.48 2.74 -4.35
C MET A 55 -1.16 1.38 -4.43
N PRO A 56 -0.93 0.49 -3.47
CA PRO A 56 -1.45 -0.88 -3.53
C PRO A 56 -2.97 -0.95 -3.54
N VAL A 57 -3.63 0.07 -3.00
CA VAL A 57 -5.08 0.18 -2.94
C VAL A 57 -5.51 1.61 -3.27
N GLN A 58 -6.80 1.81 -3.55
CA GLN A 58 -7.39 3.14 -3.74
C GLN A 58 -8.37 3.42 -2.59
N PRO A 59 -7.86 3.81 -1.41
CA PRO A 59 -8.72 4.07 -0.28
C PRO A 59 -9.50 5.37 -0.48
N THR A 60 -10.72 5.40 0.03
CA THR A 60 -11.48 6.65 0.14
C THR A 60 -11.06 7.45 1.36
N LYS A 61 -10.51 6.78 2.36
CA LYS A 61 -9.96 7.38 3.57
C LYS A 61 -8.92 6.46 4.18
N VAL A 62 -7.97 7.02 4.92
CA VAL A 62 -6.99 6.30 5.71
C VAL A 62 -7.11 6.78 7.15
N ILE A 63 -7.33 5.85 8.06
CA ILE A 63 -7.38 6.12 9.49
C ILE A 63 -6.04 5.71 10.09
N ALA A 64 -5.35 6.64 10.73
CA ALA A 64 -4.06 6.40 11.35
C ALA A 64 -4.19 6.48 12.87
N LEU A 65 -3.48 5.61 13.58
CA LEU A 65 -3.36 5.69 15.03
C LEU A 65 -2.30 6.71 15.41
N TRP A 66 -2.55 7.46 16.47
CA TRP A 66 -1.62 8.43 17.03
C TRP A 66 -1.26 8.07 18.46
N ASN A 67 -0.01 8.37 18.87
CA ASN A 67 0.51 8.03 20.19
C ASN A 67 0.28 6.54 20.54
N ASN A 68 0.54 5.67 19.58
CA ASN A 68 0.28 4.23 19.69
C ASN A 68 1.53 3.41 20.04
N PHE A 69 2.71 4.02 20.04
CA PHE A 69 3.98 3.39 20.40
C PHE A 69 4.51 3.95 21.72
N HIS A 70 4.73 3.08 22.71
CA HIS A 70 5.23 3.49 24.03
C HIS A 70 6.56 4.25 23.95
N ALA A 71 7.50 3.77 23.13
CA ALA A 71 8.81 4.39 23.00
C ALA A 71 8.73 5.83 22.46
N LEU A 72 7.88 6.08 21.48
CA LEU A 72 7.68 7.42 20.93
C LEU A 72 6.93 8.32 21.92
N GLY A 73 5.90 7.79 22.58
CA GLY A 73 5.15 8.50 23.60
C GLY A 73 6.06 8.98 24.74
N ALA A 74 6.93 8.11 25.23
CA ALA A 74 7.91 8.45 26.26
C ALA A 74 8.91 9.53 25.79
N LYS A 75 9.40 9.40 24.55
CA LYS A 75 10.31 10.38 23.95
C LYS A 75 9.70 11.78 23.82
N LEU A 76 8.40 11.85 23.57
CA LEU A 76 7.66 13.10 23.41
C LEU A 76 7.02 13.58 24.73
N ASN A 77 7.26 12.89 25.86
CA ASN A 77 6.63 13.16 27.15
C ASN A 77 5.10 13.16 27.10
N LEU A 78 4.52 12.25 26.30
CA LEU A 78 3.09 12.09 26.20
C LEU A 78 2.59 11.00 27.16
N PRO A 79 1.44 11.20 27.81
CA PRO A 79 0.84 10.15 28.63
C PRO A 79 0.33 9.01 27.75
N VAL A 80 0.27 7.81 28.32
CA VAL A 80 -0.38 6.67 27.64
C VAL A 80 -1.88 6.95 27.58
N PRO A 81 -2.49 6.99 26.39
CA PRO A 81 -3.93 7.25 26.27
C PRO A 81 -4.74 6.08 26.81
N ALA A 82 -5.86 6.37 27.45
CA ALA A 82 -6.79 5.37 27.97
C ALA A 82 -7.54 4.64 26.85
N GLU A 83 -7.71 5.30 25.71
CA GLU A 83 -8.37 4.77 24.52
C GLU A 83 -7.49 5.03 23.29
N PRO A 84 -7.62 4.20 22.24
CA PRO A 84 -6.89 4.46 20.99
C PRO A 84 -7.22 5.84 20.43
N LEU A 85 -6.19 6.61 20.12
CA LEU A 85 -6.32 7.90 19.45
C LEU A 85 -6.08 7.71 17.95
N TYR A 86 -6.93 8.30 17.14
CA TYR A 86 -6.80 8.17 15.68
C TYR A 86 -7.14 9.47 14.98
N LEU A 87 -6.64 9.57 13.76
CA LEU A 87 -6.86 10.71 12.88
C LEU A 87 -7.10 10.22 11.45
N ILE A 88 -7.75 11.05 10.66
CA ILE A 88 -8.04 10.74 9.27
C ILE A 88 -7.00 11.43 8.38
N LYS A 89 -6.40 10.66 7.48
CA LYS A 89 -5.52 11.18 6.44
C LYS A 89 -6.35 11.58 5.23
N SER A 90 -6.12 12.79 4.72
CA SER A 90 -6.77 13.28 3.51
C SER A 90 -6.26 12.54 2.27
N PRO A 91 -7.12 12.24 1.27
CA PRO A 91 -6.70 11.56 0.04
C PRO A 91 -5.57 12.26 -0.72
N ASN A 92 -5.47 13.58 -0.66
CA ASN A 92 -4.39 14.33 -1.28
C ASN A 92 -3.04 14.21 -0.56
N SER A 93 -2.98 13.53 0.57
CA SER A 93 -1.73 13.21 1.27
C SER A 93 -1.13 11.86 0.86
N PHE A 94 -1.76 11.14 -0.06
CA PHE A 94 -1.32 9.80 -0.47
C PHE A 94 -0.29 9.89 -1.59
N LEU A 95 0.72 9.02 -1.51
CA LEU A 95 1.75 8.85 -2.53
C LEU A 95 1.94 7.38 -2.82
N GLY A 96 2.22 7.07 -4.08
CA GLY A 96 2.64 5.74 -4.50
C GLY A 96 4.14 5.51 -4.28
N PRO A 97 4.60 4.28 -4.50
CA PRO A 97 6.03 3.96 -4.44
C PRO A 97 6.84 4.81 -5.43
N HIS A 98 8.00 5.28 -5.00
CA HIS A 98 8.92 6.08 -5.80
C HIS A 98 8.41 7.45 -6.27
N GLU A 99 7.24 7.87 -5.83
CA GLU A 99 6.75 9.24 -6.10
C GLU A 99 7.44 10.25 -5.19
N THR A 100 7.53 11.49 -5.66
CA THR A 100 8.24 12.56 -4.96
C THR A 100 7.33 13.29 -3.99
N ILE A 101 7.75 13.38 -2.73
CA ILE A 101 7.10 14.25 -1.75
C ILE A 101 7.52 15.69 -2.05
N ARG A 102 6.54 16.56 -2.30
CA ARG A 102 6.79 17.99 -2.55
C ARG A 102 6.46 18.79 -1.31
N LYS A 103 7.46 19.48 -0.78
CA LYS A 103 7.24 20.42 0.31
C LYS A 103 6.49 21.65 -0.21
N PRO A 104 5.42 22.11 0.50
CA PRO A 104 4.75 23.36 0.16
C PRO A 104 5.71 24.56 0.21
N ALA A 105 5.39 25.61 -0.52
CA ALA A 105 6.20 26.82 -0.58
C ALA A 105 6.05 27.73 0.65
N CYS A 106 5.13 27.43 1.53
CA CYS A 106 4.87 28.19 2.76
C CYS A 106 5.80 27.76 3.92
#